data_ed2e0a38cc54b39b2cbe6f42196ba1fa
#
_entry.id   ed2e0a38cc54b39b2cbe6f42196ba1fa
#
_cell.length_a   1.000
_cell.length_b   1.000
_cell.length_c   1.000
_cell.angle_alpha   90.00
_cell.angle_beta   90.00
_cell.angle_gamma   90.00
#
_symmetry.space_group_name_H-M   'P 1'
#
loop_
_entity.id
_entity.type
_entity.pdbx_description
1 polymer ?
#
loop_
_entity_poly.entity_id
_entity_poly.type
_entity_poly.pdbx_seq_one_letter_code
_entity_poly.pdbx_strand_id
1 'polypeptide(L)'
;STVSREIKTHRIKDNHVTRFHHNSCVHRKECKRHNVCPAMEKTCRKKNRFCYRCSLNNCNTSCPDYEKEVCHKPDRPPYVCNHCSELVHARCPLTKYIYKASEADITAADTRSSSRSGINLTDGELKELNDLLTPRILKGQSIHHIMVSEPAVFNISERQAYRLVNEGLIDAKPIDMPRAVRLKPRKKKASEKKVDKNCRKGRTYDDYLAYMAEHPDEPVLQGDTVEGRKGEKCMLTLTWVQWSFQAGFLRDHNNSASVTRIVNQLYESLGYELFHKVFPSVWLLDNGSEFSDPAESEKYGIRVFYCDPSSPYQKGCCEVTHEFVRRVLPKGTSFQGLEQDFIDFMFSHINSTYRKKLNDHSPFDAFSSVLGSGILEKHFNITRIDPQSVHLKPSLKDIWAAQRKENN
;
A
#
# COMPACT_ATOMS: atom_id res chain seq x y z
N SER A 1 21.71 29.91 -20.84
CA SER A 1 20.48 29.90 -20.02
C SER A 1 19.87 28.49 -19.99
N THR A 2 19.09 28.18 -19.01
CA THR A 2 18.39 26.90 -18.86
C THR A 2 17.48 26.62 -20.06
N VAL A 3 16.78 27.64 -20.55
CA VAL A 3 15.89 27.55 -21.71
C VAL A 3 16.67 27.19 -22.99
N SER A 4 17.84 27.76 -23.19
CA SER A 4 18.69 27.44 -24.36
C SER A 4 19.18 25.99 -24.35
N ARG A 5 19.47 25.46 -23.17
CA ARG A 5 19.85 24.04 -23.00
C ARG A 5 18.65 23.14 -23.28
N GLU A 6 17.48 23.45 -22.71
CA GLU A 6 16.23 22.75 -22.92
C GLU A 6 15.90 22.61 -24.41
N ILE A 7 15.85 23.73 -25.13
CA ILE A 7 15.56 23.77 -26.56
C ILE A 7 16.58 22.94 -27.36
N LYS A 8 17.87 23.07 -27.06
CA LYS A 8 18.91 22.30 -27.76
C LYS A 8 18.80 20.80 -27.55
N THR A 9 18.47 20.37 -26.31
CA THR A 9 18.40 18.98 -25.94
C THR A 9 17.17 18.29 -26.56
N HIS A 10 16.02 18.99 -26.59
CA HIS A 10 14.73 18.41 -26.98
C HIS A 10 14.24 18.83 -28.36
N ARG A 11 15.08 19.54 -29.16
CA ARG A 11 14.73 19.85 -30.54
C ARG A 11 14.76 18.60 -31.42
N ILE A 12 13.77 18.49 -32.28
CA ILE A 12 13.58 17.35 -33.17
C ILE A 12 14.11 17.73 -34.53
N LYS A 13 14.92 16.84 -35.11
CA LYS A 13 15.42 17.01 -36.48
C LYS A 13 14.32 16.55 -37.45
N ASP A 14 13.75 17.51 -38.16
CA ASP A 14 12.74 17.26 -39.18
C ASP A 14 13.36 17.31 -40.57
N ASN A 15 13.39 16.17 -41.23
CA ASN A 15 13.87 16.03 -42.62
C ASN A 15 12.71 16.07 -43.63
N HIS A 16 11.50 16.44 -43.21
CA HIS A 16 10.34 16.46 -44.07
C HIS A 16 10.54 17.45 -45.21
N VAL A 17 10.61 16.94 -46.41
CA VAL A 17 10.77 17.75 -47.63
C VAL A 17 9.42 18.38 -47.95
N THR A 18 9.39 19.70 -48.06
CA THR A 18 8.21 20.44 -48.49
C THR A 18 7.82 20.07 -49.92
N ARG A 19 6.57 20.34 -50.33
CA ARG A 19 6.00 20.00 -51.67
C ARG A 19 6.88 20.40 -52.86
N PHE A 20 7.78 21.30 -52.69
CA PHE A 20 8.80 21.70 -53.70
C PHE A 20 10.11 21.01 -53.38
N HIS A 21 10.42 19.91 -54.10
CA HIS A 21 11.70 19.24 -54.02
C HIS A 21 12.80 20.15 -54.57
N HIS A 22 13.36 20.99 -53.73
CA HIS A 22 14.52 21.77 -54.09
C HIS A 22 15.78 20.95 -53.85
N ASN A 23 16.69 21.02 -54.83
CA ASN A 23 18.04 20.54 -54.67
C ASN A 23 18.73 21.23 -53.49
N SER A 24 19.35 20.44 -52.58
CA SER A 24 20.05 20.93 -51.39
C SER A 24 21.52 21.31 -51.66
N CYS A 25 21.90 21.58 -52.90
CA CYS A 25 23.23 22.00 -53.29
C CYS A 25 23.42 23.51 -53.10
N VAL A 26 24.59 23.93 -52.56
CA VAL A 26 25.00 25.34 -52.43
C VAL A 26 24.92 26.05 -53.77
N HIS A 27 25.38 25.41 -54.83
CA HIS A 27 25.46 25.97 -56.18
C HIS A 27 24.12 25.98 -56.95
N ARG A 28 22.99 25.56 -56.35
CA ARG A 28 21.72 25.36 -57.07
C ARG A 28 21.20 26.59 -57.83
N LYS A 29 21.48 27.77 -57.34
CA LYS A 29 21.00 29.02 -57.98
C LYS A 29 21.74 29.36 -59.26
N GLU A 30 22.99 28.98 -59.37
CA GLU A 30 23.90 29.29 -60.47
C GLU A 30 24.22 28.09 -61.35
N CYS A 31 23.75 26.91 -60.97
CA CYS A 31 24.04 25.64 -61.62
C CYS A 31 23.45 25.59 -63.04
N LYS A 32 24.30 25.46 -64.03
CA LYS A 32 23.96 25.29 -65.47
C LYS A 32 24.16 23.85 -65.94
N ARG A 33 24.43 22.89 -65.01
CA ARG A 33 24.71 21.51 -65.40
C ARG A 33 23.49 20.79 -65.89
N HIS A 34 23.70 19.98 -66.93
CA HIS A 34 22.72 19.05 -67.53
C HIS A 34 23.28 17.63 -67.44
N ASN A 35 22.38 16.64 -67.41
CA ASN A 35 22.74 15.26 -67.63
C ASN A 35 23.78 14.68 -66.64
N VAL A 36 23.72 15.06 -65.41
CA VAL A 36 24.64 14.61 -64.32
C VAL A 36 24.36 13.18 -63.89
N CYS A 37 23.16 12.70 -64.10
CA CYS A 37 22.66 11.42 -63.61
C CYS A 37 23.06 10.29 -64.56
N PRO A 38 23.76 9.21 -64.15
CA PRO A 38 24.17 8.11 -65.00
C PRO A 38 22.99 7.31 -65.58
N ALA A 39 21.83 7.32 -64.96
CA ALA A 39 20.62 6.61 -65.38
C ALA A 39 19.71 7.44 -66.33
N MET A 40 20.28 8.37 -67.02
CA MET A 40 19.60 9.45 -67.77
C MET A 40 18.63 8.98 -68.84
N GLU A 41 18.94 7.87 -69.52
CA GLU A 41 18.14 7.44 -70.68
C GLU A 41 16.74 6.95 -70.32
N LYS A 42 16.53 6.50 -69.10
CA LYS A 42 15.24 5.94 -68.67
C LYS A 42 14.35 6.87 -67.86
N THR A 43 14.93 7.84 -67.13
CA THR A 43 14.20 8.69 -66.15
C THR A 43 14.11 10.17 -66.52
N CYS A 44 15.03 10.69 -67.29
CA CYS A 44 15.07 12.09 -67.66
C CYS A 44 14.39 12.34 -69.04
N ARG A 45 13.07 12.52 -69.05
CA ARG A 45 12.27 12.69 -70.28
C ARG A 45 12.43 14.03 -71.00
N LYS A 46 13.14 15.00 -70.42
CA LYS A 46 13.31 16.35 -70.99
C LYS A 46 14.78 16.67 -71.21
N LYS A 47 15.25 16.49 -72.44
CA LYS A 47 16.65 16.61 -72.85
C LYS A 47 17.36 17.94 -72.59
N ASN A 48 16.70 19.02 -72.23
CA ASN A 48 17.32 20.36 -72.03
C ASN A 48 16.99 21.04 -70.71
N ARG A 49 16.70 20.24 -69.70
CA ARG A 49 16.41 20.82 -68.38
C ARG A 49 17.62 20.82 -67.46
N PHE A 50 17.87 21.94 -66.81
CA PHE A 50 18.91 22.02 -65.77
C PHE A 50 18.68 20.99 -64.67
N CYS A 51 19.75 20.30 -64.23
CA CYS A 51 19.63 19.22 -63.24
C CYS A 51 19.11 19.71 -61.90
N TYR A 52 19.37 20.94 -61.51
CA TYR A 52 18.86 21.54 -60.27
C TYR A 52 17.34 21.71 -60.21
N ARG A 53 16.66 21.66 -61.37
CA ARG A 53 15.20 21.69 -61.47
C ARG A 53 14.55 20.30 -61.52
N CYS A 54 15.34 19.25 -61.43
CA CYS A 54 14.84 17.88 -61.44
C CYS A 54 14.15 17.53 -60.12
N SER A 55 12.93 17.01 -60.18
CA SER A 55 12.18 16.60 -59.01
C SER A 55 12.77 15.39 -58.28
N LEU A 56 13.61 14.61 -58.97
CA LEU A 56 14.25 13.41 -58.36
C LEU A 56 15.51 13.75 -57.56
N ASN A 57 16.09 14.95 -57.73
CA ASN A 57 17.30 15.42 -57.06
C ASN A 57 18.49 14.46 -57.12
N ASN A 58 18.59 13.62 -58.13
CA ASN A 58 19.68 12.64 -58.30
C ASN A 58 21.06 13.29 -58.38
N CYS A 59 21.14 14.59 -58.75
CA CYS A 59 22.37 15.35 -58.74
C CYS A 59 22.98 15.47 -57.32
N ASN A 60 22.23 15.34 -56.27
CA ASN A 60 22.75 15.35 -54.91
C ASN A 60 23.66 14.15 -54.61
N THR A 61 23.52 13.05 -55.36
CA THR A 61 24.34 11.83 -55.22
C THR A 61 25.34 11.64 -56.36
N SER A 62 25.02 12.20 -57.56
CA SER A 62 25.79 11.88 -58.77
C SER A 62 26.60 13.06 -59.29
N CYS A 63 26.43 14.26 -58.76
CA CYS A 63 27.18 15.42 -59.18
C CYS A 63 28.55 15.50 -58.47
N PRO A 64 29.67 15.56 -59.21
CA PRO A 64 30.99 15.69 -58.58
C PRO A 64 31.20 17.00 -57.82
N ASP A 65 30.45 18.06 -58.19
CA ASP A 65 30.54 19.37 -57.52
C ASP A 65 29.37 19.56 -56.53
N TYR A 66 28.74 18.47 -56.07
CA TYR A 66 27.69 18.59 -55.06
C TYR A 66 28.26 19.00 -53.72
N GLU A 67 27.85 20.15 -53.25
CA GLU A 67 28.13 20.62 -51.91
C GLU A 67 26.83 20.85 -51.17
N LYS A 68 26.66 20.17 -50.03
CA LYS A 68 25.42 20.21 -49.25
C LYS A 68 25.27 21.58 -48.57
N GLU A 69 24.19 22.28 -48.88
CA GLU A 69 23.85 23.52 -48.19
C GLU A 69 23.36 23.21 -46.76
N VAL A 70 23.96 23.89 -45.78
CA VAL A 70 23.61 23.78 -44.36
C VAL A 70 23.11 25.13 -43.87
N CYS A 71 22.01 25.13 -43.15
CA CYS A 71 21.49 26.33 -42.52
C CYS A 71 22.16 26.56 -41.16
N HIS A 72 22.83 27.66 -40.98
CA HIS A 72 23.49 28.05 -39.72
C HIS A 72 22.56 28.81 -38.74
N LYS A 73 21.30 29.09 -39.10
CA LYS A 73 20.34 29.73 -38.18
C LYS A 73 20.11 28.93 -36.90
N PRO A 74 19.99 27.59 -36.96
CA PRO A 74 19.81 26.79 -35.74
C PRO A 74 21.06 26.65 -34.84
N ASP A 75 22.20 27.18 -35.29
CA ASP A 75 23.44 27.19 -34.48
C ASP A 75 23.46 28.36 -33.48
N ARG A 76 22.55 29.32 -33.66
CA ARG A 76 22.38 30.51 -32.82
C ARG A 76 20.99 30.50 -32.18
N PRO A 77 20.79 31.23 -31.05
CA PRO A 77 19.46 31.36 -30.45
C PRO A 77 18.41 31.83 -31.46
N PRO A 78 17.20 31.27 -31.46
CA PRO A 78 16.62 30.32 -30.54
C PRO A 78 16.93 28.83 -30.80
N TYR A 79 17.89 28.48 -31.66
CA TYR A 79 18.35 27.11 -31.99
C TYR A 79 17.34 26.20 -32.71
N VAL A 80 16.22 26.76 -33.13
CA VAL A 80 15.09 26.05 -33.78
C VAL A 80 14.53 26.88 -34.93
N CYS A 81 13.81 26.24 -35.81
CA CYS A 81 13.21 26.83 -37.00
C CYS A 81 11.72 27.23 -36.79
N ASN A 82 11.15 27.11 -35.61
CA ASN A 82 9.71 27.30 -35.33
C ASN A 82 9.14 28.64 -35.87
N HIS A 83 9.93 29.72 -35.84
CA HIS A 83 9.52 31.06 -36.29
C HIS A 83 10.32 31.55 -37.51
N CYS A 84 10.96 30.62 -38.22
CA CYS A 84 11.69 30.98 -39.42
C CYS A 84 10.73 31.30 -40.58
N SER A 85 10.84 32.48 -41.19
CA SER A 85 9.99 32.93 -42.31
C SER A 85 9.99 31.94 -43.49
N GLU A 86 11.15 31.36 -43.81
CA GLU A 86 11.27 30.37 -44.87
C GLU A 86 10.51 29.07 -44.56
N LEU A 87 10.39 28.72 -43.27
CA LEU A 87 9.61 27.57 -42.83
C LEU A 87 8.11 27.85 -42.90
N VAL A 88 7.70 29.02 -42.43
CA VAL A 88 6.28 29.46 -42.47
C VAL A 88 5.74 29.45 -43.89
N HIS A 89 6.54 29.86 -44.87
CA HIS A 89 6.17 29.86 -46.29
C HIS A 89 6.44 28.51 -47.00
N ALA A 90 6.79 27.45 -46.27
CA ALA A 90 7.13 26.15 -46.81
C ALA A 90 8.23 26.15 -47.90
N ARG A 91 9.14 27.13 -47.88
CA ARG A 91 10.19 27.35 -48.89
C ARG A 91 11.54 26.76 -48.52
N CYS A 92 11.77 26.38 -47.28
CA CYS A 92 13.07 25.88 -46.81
C CYS A 92 13.32 24.43 -47.25
N PRO A 93 14.36 24.18 -48.11
CA PRO A 93 14.71 22.82 -48.53
C PRO A 93 15.68 22.12 -47.58
N LEU A 94 16.16 22.80 -46.53
CA LEU A 94 17.22 22.35 -45.66
C LEU A 94 16.69 21.59 -44.46
N THR A 95 17.57 20.89 -43.76
CA THR A 95 17.24 20.21 -42.49
C THR A 95 16.71 21.21 -41.48
N LYS A 96 15.58 20.91 -40.87
CA LYS A 96 14.90 21.74 -39.89
C LYS A 96 15.07 21.21 -38.50
N TYR A 97 15.06 22.11 -37.55
CA TYR A 97 15.02 21.76 -36.13
C TYR A 97 13.76 22.39 -35.52
N ILE A 98 12.86 21.55 -35.04
CA ILE A 98 11.58 21.95 -34.47
C ILE A 98 11.58 21.63 -32.98
N TYR A 99 11.10 22.56 -32.16
CA TYR A 99 10.82 22.31 -30.74
C TYR A 99 9.31 22.26 -30.53
N LYS A 100 8.85 21.20 -29.89
CA LYS A 100 7.48 21.01 -29.45
C LYS A 100 7.50 20.73 -27.96
N ALA A 101 6.91 21.62 -27.17
CA ALA A 101 6.90 21.53 -25.70
C ALA A 101 6.30 20.21 -25.20
N SER A 102 5.21 19.75 -25.82
CA SER A 102 4.56 18.48 -25.44
C SER A 102 5.47 17.25 -25.62
N GLU A 103 6.25 17.20 -26.70
CA GLU A 103 7.18 16.11 -26.95
C GLU A 103 8.41 16.19 -26.03
N ALA A 104 8.86 17.43 -25.74
CA ALA A 104 9.93 17.67 -24.78
C ALA A 104 9.52 17.23 -23.36
N ASP A 105 8.30 17.53 -22.92
CA ASP A 105 7.75 17.11 -21.63
C ASP A 105 7.67 15.58 -21.51
N ILE A 106 7.17 14.91 -22.55
CA ILE A 106 7.12 13.43 -22.59
C ILE A 106 8.53 12.86 -22.45
N THR A 107 9.48 13.35 -23.26
CA THR A 107 10.87 12.88 -23.24
C THR A 107 11.55 13.14 -21.90
N ALA A 108 11.29 14.29 -21.29
CA ALA A 108 11.80 14.62 -19.96
C ALA A 108 11.16 13.76 -18.86
N ALA A 109 9.87 13.45 -18.98
CA ALA A 109 9.18 12.53 -18.07
C ALA A 109 9.73 11.11 -18.18
N ASP A 110 9.94 10.61 -19.40
CA ASP A 110 10.51 9.29 -19.67
C ASP A 110 11.95 9.19 -19.15
N THR A 111 12.76 10.24 -19.37
CA THR A 111 14.13 10.28 -18.83
C THR A 111 14.15 10.27 -17.32
N ARG A 112 13.25 11.04 -16.67
CA ARG A 112 13.11 11.03 -15.19
C ARG A 112 12.61 9.69 -14.67
N SER A 113 11.71 9.05 -15.38
CA SER A 113 11.18 7.73 -15.02
C SER A 113 12.26 6.66 -15.19
N SER A 114 12.93 6.61 -16.34
CA SER A 114 13.96 5.62 -16.64
C SER A 114 15.21 5.76 -15.77
N SER A 115 15.62 6.99 -15.43
CA SER A 115 16.74 7.22 -14.51
C SER A 115 16.47 6.79 -13.07
N ARG A 116 15.19 6.64 -12.70
CA ARG A 116 14.73 6.11 -11.40
C ARG A 116 14.29 4.65 -11.47
N SER A 117 14.28 4.07 -12.66
CA SER A 117 13.97 2.65 -12.84
C SER A 117 15.19 1.82 -12.45
N GLY A 118 14.92 0.61 -11.96
CA GLY A 118 15.95 -0.27 -11.45
C GLY A 118 16.06 -0.23 -9.92
N ILE A 119 16.81 -1.16 -9.38
CA ILE A 119 17.07 -1.32 -7.96
C ILE A 119 18.55 -1.13 -7.76
N ASN A 120 18.92 -0.22 -6.88
CA ASN A 120 20.32 0.03 -6.52
C ASN A 120 20.76 -0.96 -5.45
N LEU A 121 20.71 -2.25 -5.79
CA LEU A 121 21.15 -3.37 -4.95
C LEU A 121 21.97 -4.32 -5.80
N THR A 122 23.01 -4.87 -5.20
CA THR A 122 23.78 -5.96 -5.78
C THR A 122 23.04 -7.30 -5.65
N ASP A 123 23.38 -8.30 -6.43
CA ASP A 123 22.79 -9.63 -6.34
C ASP A 123 23.00 -10.27 -4.94
N GLY A 124 24.13 -9.97 -4.29
CA GLY A 124 24.41 -10.39 -2.91
C GLY A 124 23.44 -9.79 -1.91
N GLU A 125 23.29 -8.46 -1.93
CA GLU A 125 22.35 -7.73 -1.06
C GLU A 125 20.90 -8.17 -1.30
N LEU A 126 20.53 -8.41 -2.57
CA LEU A 126 19.20 -8.90 -2.91
C LEU A 126 18.95 -10.30 -2.33
N LYS A 127 19.95 -11.19 -2.37
CA LYS A 127 19.86 -12.51 -1.77
C LYS A 127 19.72 -12.44 -0.25
N GLU A 128 20.53 -11.63 0.42
CA GLU A 128 20.43 -11.42 1.87
C GLU A 128 19.04 -10.89 2.28
N LEU A 129 18.51 -9.93 1.53
CA LEU A 129 17.16 -9.39 1.76
C LEU A 129 16.07 -10.46 1.50
N ASN A 130 16.24 -11.31 0.49
CA ASN A 130 15.32 -12.41 0.24
C ASN A 130 15.32 -13.42 1.39
N ASP A 131 16.50 -13.84 1.83
CA ASP A 131 16.66 -14.82 2.92
C ASP A 131 16.09 -14.31 4.25
N LEU A 132 16.07 -13.00 4.45
CA LEU A 132 15.51 -12.36 5.63
C LEU A 132 14.00 -12.08 5.53
N LEU A 133 13.55 -11.50 4.41
CA LEU A 133 12.17 -11.05 4.24
C LEU A 133 11.20 -12.21 3.96
N THR A 134 11.58 -13.11 3.05
CA THR A 134 10.67 -14.15 2.56
C THR A 134 10.15 -15.06 3.67
N PRO A 135 10.98 -15.66 4.54
CA PRO A 135 10.48 -16.57 5.59
C PRO A 135 9.55 -15.86 6.57
N ARG A 136 9.80 -14.59 6.85
CA ARG A 136 9.00 -13.80 7.78
C ARG A 136 7.67 -13.37 7.18
N ILE A 137 7.65 -12.97 5.89
CA ILE A 137 6.42 -12.69 5.15
C ILE A 137 5.54 -13.93 5.09
N LEU A 138 6.11 -15.12 4.87
CA LEU A 138 5.39 -16.39 4.86
C LEU A 138 4.79 -16.74 6.23
N LYS A 139 5.35 -16.28 7.34
CA LYS A 139 4.73 -16.35 8.68
C LYS A 139 3.55 -15.36 8.85
N GLY A 140 3.27 -14.48 7.87
CA GLY A 140 2.22 -13.47 7.93
C GLY A 140 2.65 -12.16 8.60
N GLN A 141 3.94 -11.93 8.80
CA GLN A 141 4.47 -10.67 9.31
C GLN A 141 4.39 -9.58 8.22
N SER A 142 4.12 -8.35 8.64
CA SER A 142 4.18 -7.20 7.72
C SER A 142 5.62 -6.73 7.53
N ILE A 143 5.93 -6.16 6.38
CA ILE A 143 7.25 -5.55 6.12
C ILE A 143 7.62 -4.56 7.22
N HIS A 144 6.67 -3.73 7.66
CA HIS A 144 6.89 -2.81 8.77
C HIS A 144 7.38 -3.52 10.05
N HIS A 145 6.69 -4.58 10.48
CA HIS A 145 7.08 -5.35 11.65
C HIS A 145 8.49 -5.96 11.52
N ILE A 146 8.82 -6.47 10.33
CA ILE A 146 10.13 -7.07 10.05
C ILE A 146 11.24 -6.01 10.17
N MET A 147 11.05 -4.86 9.54
CA MET A 147 12.06 -3.80 9.53
C MET A 147 12.27 -3.14 10.88
N VAL A 148 11.20 -2.93 11.65
CA VAL A 148 11.30 -2.38 13.02
C VAL A 148 11.98 -3.35 13.97
N SER A 149 11.80 -4.66 13.78
CA SER A 149 12.44 -5.66 14.64
C SER A 149 13.95 -5.77 14.46
N GLU A 150 14.48 -5.35 13.28
CA GLU A 150 15.90 -5.45 12.95
C GLU A 150 16.40 -4.23 12.18
N PRO A 151 16.35 -3.04 12.80
CA PRO A 151 16.64 -1.78 12.10
C PRO A 151 18.07 -1.67 11.57
N ALA A 152 19.01 -2.38 12.17
CA ALA A 152 20.41 -2.34 11.76
C ALA A 152 20.73 -3.14 10.48
N VAL A 153 19.81 -4.02 10.05
CA VAL A 153 20.03 -4.92 8.90
C VAL A 153 19.56 -4.31 7.59
N PHE A 154 18.63 -3.36 7.66
CA PHE A 154 17.97 -2.83 6.47
C PHE A 154 18.57 -1.49 6.02
N ASN A 155 19.30 -1.50 4.89
CA ASN A 155 19.69 -0.27 4.16
C ASN A 155 18.65 0.20 3.14
N ILE A 156 17.44 -0.35 3.19
CA ILE A 156 16.35 -0.02 2.26
C ILE A 156 15.15 0.54 3.02
N SER A 157 14.35 1.35 2.33
CA SER A 157 13.09 1.83 2.88
C SER A 157 11.99 0.76 2.80
N GLU A 158 10.96 0.89 3.65
CA GLU A 158 9.77 0.05 3.60
C GLU A 158 9.13 0.01 2.20
N ARG A 159 9.13 1.16 1.51
CA ARG A 159 8.62 1.27 0.14
C ARG A 159 9.44 0.44 -0.86
N GLN A 160 10.75 0.42 -0.71
CA GLN A 160 11.62 -0.43 -1.54
C GLN A 160 11.38 -1.90 -1.26
N ALA A 161 11.22 -2.31 0.01
CA ALA A 161 10.90 -3.69 0.36
C ALA A 161 9.56 -4.14 -0.27
N TYR A 162 8.52 -3.30 -0.23
CA TYR A 162 7.28 -3.59 -0.97
C TYR A 162 7.49 -3.71 -2.48
N ARG A 163 8.38 -2.92 -3.03
CA ARG A 163 8.72 -2.97 -4.45
C ARG A 163 9.40 -4.28 -4.83
N LEU A 164 10.34 -4.79 -4.00
CA LEU A 164 10.99 -6.08 -4.21
C LEU A 164 9.96 -7.22 -4.34
N VAL A 165 8.95 -7.25 -3.46
CA VAL A 165 7.86 -8.24 -3.51
C VAL A 165 7.01 -8.07 -4.77
N ASN A 166 6.61 -6.84 -5.10
CA ASN A 166 5.69 -6.57 -6.21
C ASN A 166 6.31 -6.82 -7.59
N GLU A 167 7.62 -6.58 -7.74
CA GLU A 167 8.38 -6.80 -8.97
C GLU A 167 8.90 -8.25 -9.08
N GLY A 168 8.66 -9.09 -8.06
CA GLY A 168 9.06 -10.50 -8.06
C GLY A 168 10.57 -10.71 -7.96
N LEU A 169 11.28 -9.80 -7.30
CA LEU A 169 12.74 -9.83 -7.14
C LEU A 169 13.18 -10.63 -5.92
N ILE A 170 12.25 -11.02 -5.07
CA ILE A 170 12.41 -11.97 -3.97
C ILE A 170 11.36 -13.07 -4.10
N ASP A 171 11.53 -14.18 -3.38
CA ASP A 171 10.65 -15.35 -3.50
C ASP A 171 9.24 -15.11 -2.93
N ALA A 172 9.11 -14.22 -1.93
CA ALA A 172 7.81 -13.83 -1.42
C ALA A 172 6.97 -13.12 -2.51
N LYS A 173 5.71 -13.53 -2.64
CA LYS A 173 4.78 -13.02 -3.66
C LYS A 173 3.80 -12.01 -3.03
N PRO A 174 3.20 -11.11 -3.83
CA PRO A 174 2.19 -10.18 -3.33
C PRO A 174 1.03 -10.86 -2.59
N ILE A 175 0.66 -12.10 -2.95
CA ILE A 175 -0.41 -12.87 -2.29
C ILE A 175 -0.02 -13.31 -0.86
N ASP A 176 1.26 -13.41 -0.56
CA ASP A 176 1.76 -13.79 0.77
C ASP A 176 1.67 -12.64 1.77
N MET A 177 1.55 -11.41 1.24
CA MET A 177 1.50 -10.20 2.04
C MET A 177 0.18 -10.05 2.80
N PRO A 178 0.22 -9.56 4.04
CA PRO A 178 -1.00 -9.19 4.77
C PRO A 178 -1.77 -8.10 3.98
N ARG A 179 -3.04 -8.27 3.68
CA ARG A 179 -3.90 -7.33 2.94
C ARG A 179 -3.65 -7.21 1.43
N ALA A 180 -2.89 -8.11 0.82
CA ALA A 180 -2.67 -8.06 -0.64
C ALA A 180 -3.96 -8.24 -1.45
N VAL A 181 -4.92 -9.01 -0.94
CA VAL A 181 -6.20 -9.26 -1.61
C VAL A 181 -7.36 -8.76 -0.75
N ARG A 182 -8.02 -7.67 -1.16
CA ARG A 182 -9.29 -7.23 -0.58
C ARG A 182 -10.44 -7.73 -1.46
N LEU A 183 -11.13 -8.75 -1.01
CA LEU A 183 -12.39 -9.17 -1.62
C LEU A 183 -13.46 -8.10 -1.35
N LYS A 184 -14.17 -7.64 -2.39
CA LYS A 184 -15.36 -6.78 -2.20
C LYS A 184 -16.37 -7.54 -1.32
N PRO A 185 -16.82 -6.96 -0.20
CA PRO A 185 -17.83 -7.61 0.61
C PRO A 185 -19.11 -7.78 -0.21
N ARG A 186 -19.69 -8.98 -0.19
CA ARG A 186 -21.00 -9.22 -0.76
C ARG A 186 -22.02 -8.35 -0.01
N LYS A 187 -22.85 -7.59 -0.73
CA LYS A 187 -23.98 -6.87 -0.13
C LYS A 187 -24.89 -7.91 0.55
N LYS A 188 -24.91 -7.93 1.87
CA LYS A 188 -25.88 -8.73 2.63
C LYS A 188 -27.20 -7.97 2.63
N LYS A 189 -28.33 -8.65 2.36
CA LYS A 189 -29.64 -8.14 2.72
C LYS A 189 -29.67 -7.92 4.23
N ALA A 190 -30.03 -6.73 4.66
CA ALA A 190 -30.21 -6.42 6.08
C ALA A 190 -31.26 -7.40 6.65
N SER A 191 -30.85 -8.22 7.60
CA SER A 191 -31.82 -8.95 8.42
C SER A 191 -32.19 -8.02 9.57
N GLU A 192 -33.43 -7.62 9.65
CA GLU A 192 -33.96 -6.91 10.81
C GLU A 192 -33.93 -7.85 12.02
N LYS A 193 -32.89 -7.72 12.84
CA LYS A 193 -32.87 -8.33 14.16
C LYS A 193 -33.67 -7.42 15.08
N LYS A 194 -34.79 -7.91 15.62
CA LYS A 194 -35.49 -7.27 16.75
C LYS A 194 -34.61 -7.48 18.00
N VAL A 195 -33.87 -6.44 18.36
CA VAL A 195 -33.13 -6.38 19.63
C VAL A 195 -33.94 -5.51 20.57
N ASP A 196 -34.08 -5.90 21.85
CA ASP A 196 -34.66 -5.06 22.87
C ASP A 196 -33.86 -3.77 22.99
N LYS A 197 -34.52 -2.63 22.74
CA LYS A 197 -33.90 -1.30 22.74
C LYS A 197 -33.88 -0.63 24.11
N ASN A 198 -34.52 -1.21 25.10
CA ASN A 198 -34.64 -0.60 26.45
C ASN A 198 -33.29 -0.50 27.15
N CYS A 199 -32.43 -1.52 27.01
CA CYS A 199 -31.08 -1.50 27.57
C CYS A 199 -30.16 -0.41 27.01
N ARG A 200 -30.52 0.21 25.87
CA ARG A 200 -29.74 1.24 25.16
C ARG A 200 -30.18 2.67 25.43
N LYS A 201 -31.24 2.84 26.18
CA LYS A 201 -31.74 4.18 26.53
C LYS A 201 -30.69 4.91 27.39
N GLY A 202 -30.22 6.07 26.93
CA GLY A 202 -29.13 6.81 27.58
C GLY A 202 -27.74 6.19 27.40
N ARG A 203 -27.58 5.28 26.41
CA ARG A 203 -26.31 4.58 26.09
C ARG A 203 -26.06 4.50 24.59
N THR A 204 -26.59 5.44 23.83
CA THR A 204 -26.43 5.52 22.38
C THR A 204 -25.02 5.97 22.01
N TYR A 205 -24.66 5.90 20.73
CA TYR A 205 -23.39 6.45 20.25
C TYR A 205 -23.32 7.98 20.40
N ASP A 206 -24.45 8.67 20.29
CA ASP A 206 -24.54 10.11 20.55
C ASP A 206 -24.28 10.43 22.03
N ASP A 207 -24.81 9.61 22.95
CA ASP A 207 -24.51 9.74 24.38
C ASP A 207 -23.01 9.49 24.66
N TYR A 208 -22.39 8.52 23.94
CA TYR A 208 -20.97 8.28 24.00
C TYR A 208 -20.17 9.51 23.55
N LEU A 209 -20.53 10.13 22.41
CA LEU A 209 -19.85 11.31 21.91
C LEU A 209 -19.98 12.50 22.85
N ALA A 210 -21.16 12.70 23.44
CA ALA A 210 -21.39 13.73 24.44
C ALA A 210 -20.51 13.52 25.68
N TYR A 211 -20.46 12.28 26.19
CA TYR A 211 -19.62 11.93 27.32
C TYR A 211 -18.12 12.14 27.03
N MET A 212 -17.64 11.69 25.87
CA MET A 212 -16.24 11.83 25.50
C MET A 212 -15.83 13.28 25.19
N ALA A 213 -16.79 14.16 24.83
CA ALA A 213 -16.52 15.58 24.68
C ALA A 213 -16.20 16.26 26.02
N GLU A 214 -16.81 15.78 27.12
CA GLU A 214 -16.54 16.24 28.49
C GLU A 214 -15.30 15.54 29.11
N HIS A 215 -14.96 14.34 28.61
CA HIS A 215 -13.91 13.48 29.14
C HIS A 215 -12.97 12.99 28.01
N PRO A 216 -12.24 13.87 27.31
CA PRO A 216 -11.51 13.52 26.09
C PRO A 216 -10.34 12.55 26.31
N ASP A 217 -9.78 12.52 27.50
CA ASP A 217 -8.61 11.67 27.84
C ASP A 217 -9.02 10.33 28.47
N GLU A 218 -10.32 10.09 28.65
CA GLU A 218 -10.80 8.84 29.25
C GLU A 218 -10.49 7.65 28.34
N PRO A 219 -9.84 6.59 28.86
CA PRO A 219 -9.55 5.41 28.06
C PRO A 219 -10.83 4.64 27.70
N VAL A 220 -10.83 4.07 26.50
CA VAL A 220 -11.98 3.33 25.96
C VAL A 220 -11.64 1.88 25.72
N LEU A 221 -12.52 0.98 26.16
CA LEU A 221 -12.54 -0.42 25.78
C LEU A 221 -13.58 -0.65 24.68
N GLN A 222 -13.20 -1.35 23.62
CA GLN A 222 -14.14 -1.81 22.59
C GLN A 222 -14.37 -3.30 22.73
N GLY A 223 -15.62 -3.71 22.86
CA GLY A 223 -16.03 -5.13 22.91
C GLY A 223 -16.73 -5.55 21.63
N ASP A 224 -16.45 -6.79 21.18
CA ASP A 224 -17.08 -7.39 20.00
C ASP A 224 -17.08 -8.92 20.10
N THR A 225 -17.87 -9.57 19.26
CA THR A 225 -17.93 -11.03 19.16
C THR A 225 -17.39 -11.51 17.83
N VAL A 226 -16.41 -12.40 17.86
CA VAL A 226 -15.90 -13.10 16.69
C VAL A 226 -16.53 -14.50 16.62
N GLU A 227 -17.34 -14.73 15.59
CA GLU A 227 -17.93 -16.04 15.32
C GLU A 227 -17.13 -16.78 14.23
N GLY A 228 -16.97 -18.09 14.40
CA GLY A 228 -16.49 -19.00 13.38
C GLY A 228 -17.64 -19.49 12.50
N ARG A 229 -18.11 -20.70 12.75
CA ARG A 229 -19.36 -21.22 12.20
C ARG A 229 -20.51 -20.83 13.10
N LYS A 230 -21.65 -20.53 12.50
CA LYS A 230 -22.86 -20.13 13.23
C LYS A 230 -23.40 -21.28 14.09
N GLY A 231 -23.67 -20.96 15.33
CA GLY A 231 -24.22 -21.95 16.30
C GLY A 231 -23.16 -22.78 17.03
N GLU A 232 -21.89 -22.58 16.77
CA GLU A 232 -20.74 -23.13 17.50
C GLU A 232 -20.23 -22.15 18.57
N LYS A 233 -19.15 -22.53 19.25
CA LYS A 233 -18.40 -21.62 20.14
C LYS A 233 -18.08 -20.32 19.43
N CYS A 234 -18.07 -19.25 20.20
CA CYS A 234 -17.65 -17.91 19.73
C CYS A 234 -16.63 -17.30 20.68
N MET A 235 -16.07 -16.19 20.31
CA MET A 235 -15.04 -15.52 21.12
C MET A 235 -15.47 -14.08 21.39
N LEU A 236 -15.51 -13.68 22.66
CA LEU A 236 -15.54 -12.28 23.07
C LEU A 236 -14.15 -11.70 22.86
N THR A 237 -14.05 -10.58 22.20
CA THR A 237 -12.81 -9.81 22.09
C THR A 237 -12.96 -8.49 22.80
N LEU A 238 -11.99 -8.17 23.64
CA LEU A 238 -11.87 -6.90 24.34
C LEU A 238 -10.64 -6.18 23.82
N THR A 239 -10.82 -4.95 23.33
CA THR A 239 -9.77 -4.15 22.71
C THR A 239 -9.57 -2.85 23.48
N TRP A 240 -8.41 -2.67 24.06
CA TRP A 240 -7.96 -1.43 24.71
C TRP A 240 -7.44 -0.47 23.63
N VAL A 241 -8.26 0.53 23.31
CA VAL A 241 -8.06 1.40 22.13
C VAL A 241 -6.74 2.16 22.16
N GLN A 242 -6.35 2.67 23.32
CA GLN A 242 -5.14 3.47 23.48
C GLN A 242 -3.87 2.69 23.13
N TRP A 243 -3.80 1.42 23.54
CA TRP A 243 -2.63 0.56 23.32
C TRP A 243 -2.83 -0.41 22.15
N SER A 244 -4.00 -0.36 21.48
CA SER A 244 -4.35 -1.35 20.46
C SER A 244 -4.16 -2.81 20.94
N PHE A 245 -4.17 -3.01 22.27
CA PHE A 245 -4.06 -4.31 22.91
C PHE A 245 -5.40 -5.05 22.82
N GLN A 246 -5.36 -6.35 22.61
CA GLN A 246 -6.58 -7.16 22.52
C GLN A 246 -6.42 -8.47 23.28
N ALA A 247 -7.45 -8.86 24.01
CA ALA A 247 -7.60 -10.17 24.59
C ALA A 247 -8.88 -10.85 24.07
N GLY A 248 -8.88 -12.16 24.01
CA GLY A 248 -10.01 -12.96 23.55
C GLY A 248 -10.43 -14.02 24.55
N PHE A 249 -11.73 -14.22 24.71
CA PHE A 249 -12.32 -15.17 25.66
C PHE A 249 -13.29 -16.08 24.93
N LEU A 250 -13.00 -17.37 24.96
CA LEU A 250 -13.82 -18.38 24.30
C LEU A 250 -15.13 -18.59 25.07
N ARG A 251 -16.24 -18.66 24.34
CA ARG A 251 -17.59 -18.87 24.90
C ARG A 251 -18.31 -20.00 24.18
N ASP A 252 -19.01 -20.82 24.92
CA ASP A 252 -19.80 -21.94 24.35
C ASP A 252 -21.04 -21.42 23.60
N HIS A 253 -21.62 -20.30 24.07
CA HIS A 253 -22.85 -19.74 23.52
C HIS A 253 -22.73 -18.22 23.33
N ASN A 254 -23.31 -17.70 22.25
CA ASN A 254 -23.38 -16.27 22.00
C ASN A 254 -24.62 -15.65 22.69
N ASN A 255 -24.54 -15.45 24.02
CA ASN A 255 -25.59 -14.83 24.83
C ASN A 255 -24.99 -13.89 25.89
N SER A 256 -25.85 -13.08 26.54
CA SER A 256 -25.43 -12.10 27.54
C SER A 256 -24.86 -12.74 28.79
N ALA A 257 -25.44 -13.85 29.25
CA ALA A 257 -24.97 -14.57 30.45
C ALA A 257 -23.49 -15.00 30.31
N SER A 258 -23.05 -15.38 29.11
CA SER A 258 -21.66 -15.77 28.88
C SER A 258 -20.70 -14.56 28.90
N VAL A 259 -21.13 -13.38 28.47
CA VAL A 259 -20.35 -12.12 28.58
C VAL A 259 -20.25 -11.72 30.06
N THR A 260 -21.38 -11.66 30.76
CA THR A 260 -21.45 -11.35 32.21
C THR A 260 -20.53 -12.26 33.01
N ARG A 261 -20.55 -13.59 32.75
CA ARG A 261 -19.68 -14.53 33.42
C ARG A 261 -18.18 -14.18 33.23
N ILE A 262 -17.77 -13.85 32.01
CA ILE A 262 -16.38 -13.47 31.75
C ILE A 262 -15.99 -12.18 32.49
N VAL A 263 -16.85 -11.17 32.47
CA VAL A 263 -16.60 -9.90 33.19
C VAL A 263 -16.47 -10.14 34.68
N ASN A 264 -17.35 -10.96 35.26
CA ASN A 264 -17.29 -11.33 36.69
C ASN A 264 -15.99 -12.10 37.02
N GLN A 265 -15.61 -13.09 36.22
CA GLN A 265 -14.35 -13.83 36.38
C GLN A 265 -13.12 -12.94 36.31
N LEU A 266 -13.10 -11.97 35.39
CA LEU A 266 -12.03 -10.99 35.29
C LEU A 266 -11.97 -10.09 36.52
N TYR A 267 -13.10 -9.62 37.01
CA TYR A 267 -13.17 -8.83 38.22
C TYR A 267 -12.70 -9.62 39.45
N GLU A 268 -13.14 -10.86 39.60
CA GLU A 268 -12.73 -11.76 40.69
C GLU A 268 -11.21 -12.06 40.65
N SER A 269 -10.67 -12.32 39.45
CA SER A 269 -9.24 -12.62 39.26
C SER A 269 -8.35 -11.45 39.55
N LEU A 270 -8.76 -10.24 39.18
CA LEU A 270 -7.95 -9.02 39.33
C LEU A 270 -8.14 -8.35 40.69
N GLY A 271 -9.33 -8.45 41.26
CA GLY A 271 -9.77 -7.67 42.43
C GLY A 271 -10.05 -6.20 42.08
N TYR A 272 -10.63 -5.48 43.02
CA TYR A 272 -11.11 -4.11 42.82
C TYR A 272 -10.05 -3.15 42.25
N GLU A 273 -8.93 -3.02 42.91
CA GLU A 273 -7.90 -2.02 42.54
C GLU A 273 -7.28 -2.28 41.17
N LEU A 274 -6.91 -3.55 40.92
CA LEU A 274 -6.27 -3.92 39.67
C LEU A 274 -7.27 -3.91 38.50
N PHE A 275 -8.51 -4.30 38.72
CA PHE A 275 -9.56 -4.24 37.69
C PHE A 275 -9.74 -2.80 37.20
N HIS A 276 -9.88 -1.81 38.07
CA HIS A 276 -10.04 -0.41 37.68
C HIS A 276 -8.77 0.23 37.11
N LYS A 277 -7.61 -0.36 37.37
CA LYS A 277 -6.36 0.06 36.73
C LYS A 277 -6.23 -0.50 35.31
N VAL A 278 -6.70 -1.71 35.08
CA VAL A 278 -6.58 -2.44 33.81
C VAL A 278 -7.72 -2.10 32.85
N PHE A 279 -8.94 -2.06 33.35
CA PHE A 279 -10.14 -1.86 32.54
C PHE A 279 -10.54 -0.40 32.52
N PRO A 280 -10.69 0.19 31.31
CA PRO A 280 -11.29 1.51 31.13
C PRO A 280 -12.69 1.58 31.70
N SER A 281 -13.05 2.75 32.27
CA SER A 281 -14.38 3.03 32.77
C SER A 281 -15.43 3.19 31.65
N VAL A 282 -14.99 3.40 30.40
CA VAL A 282 -15.86 3.54 29.22
C VAL A 282 -15.74 2.34 28.32
N TRP A 283 -16.86 1.67 28.09
CA TRP A 283 -16.98 0.53 27.18
C TRP A 283 -17.87 0.85 26.00
N LEU A 284 -17.39 0.68 24.78
CA LEU A 284 -18.14 0.83 23.55
C LEU A 284 -18.36 -0.55 22.92
N LEU A 285 -19.61 -1.00 22.93
CA LEU A 285 -20.01 -2.34 22.52
C LEU A 285 -20.80 -2.34 21.22
N ASP A 286 -20.91 -3.50 20.59
CA ASP A 286 -21.79 -3.69 19.43
C ASP A 286 -23.26 -3.82 19.87
N ASN A 287 -24.14 -3.69 18.88
CA ASN A 287 -25.59 -3.85 19.03
C ASN A 287 -26.03 -5.35 19.10
N GLY A 288 -25.15 -6.26 19.46
CA GLY A 288 -25.45 -7.68 19.59
C GLY A 288 -26.37 -7.98 20.77
N SER A 289 -27.12 -9.07 20.69
CA SER A 289 -27.96 -9.56 21.82
C SER A 289 -27.13 -10.03 23.02
N GLU A 290 -25.88 -10.36 22.79
CA GLU A 290 -24.92 -10.76 23.82
C GLU A 290 -24.52 -9.61 24.74
N PHE A 291 -24.75 -8.38 24.34
CA PHE A 291 -24.49 -7.18 25.15
C PHE A 291 -25.78 -6.52 25.66
N SER A 292 -26.87 -7.30 25.81
CA SER A 292 -28.16 -6.78 26.22
C SER A 292 -28.31 -6.53 27.73
N ASP A 293 -27.29 -6.88 28.51
CA ASP A 293 -27.30 -6.70 29.97
C ASP A 293 -26.15 -5.76 30.41
N PRO A 294 -26.25 -4.44 30.17
CA PRO A 294 -25.22 -3.50 30.57
C PRO A 294 -25.09 -3.32 32.08
N ALA A 295 -26.18 -3.55 32.82
CA ALA A 295 -26.22 -3.35 34.27
C ALA A 295 -25.22 -4.26 34.99
N GLU A 296 -24.99 -5.46 34.49
CA GLU A 296 -23.99 -6.38 35.02
C GLU A 296 -22.54 -5.91 34.87
N SER A 297 -22.26 -5.11 33.86
CA SER A 297 -20.93 -4.47 33.72
C SER A 297 -20.85 -3.15 34.50
N GLU A 298 -21.96 -2.39 34.53
CA GLU A 298 -22.05 -1.11 35.21
C GLU A 298 -21.94 -1.20 36.73
N LYS A 299 -22.29 -2.34 37.32
CA LYS A 299 -22.10 -2.57 38.77
C LYS A 299 -20.63 -2.46 39.21
N TYR A 300 -19.71 -2.60 38.29
CA TYR A 300 -18.28 -2.41 38.51
C TYR A 300 -17.75 -1.01 38.16
N GLY A 301 -18.61 -0.01 38.04
CA GLY A 301 -18.23 1.37 37.74
C GLY A 301 -17.95 1.61 36.25
N ILE A 302 -18.27 0.69 35.38
CA ILE A 302 -18.09 0.80 33.93
C ILE A 302 -19.30 1.55 33.33
N ARG A 303 -19.04 2.46 32.38
CA ARG A 303 -20.09 3.08 31.54
C ARG A 303 -20.18 2.35 30.21
N VAL A 304 -21.32 1.81 29.92
CA VAL A 304 -21.55 1.06 28.66
C VAL A 304 -22.26 1.94 27.65
N PHE A 305 -21.70 2.01 26.44
CA PHE A 305 -22.30 2.65 25.27
C PHE A 305 -22.36 1.69 24.10
N TYR A 306 -23.27 1.94 23.17
CA TYR A 306 -23.49 1.08 22.00
C TYR A 306 -23.27 1.84 20.69
N CYS A 307 -22.59 1.17 19.77
CA CYS A 307 -22.49 1.66 18.39
C CYS A 307 -23.84 1.62 17.68
N ASP A 308 -23.98 2.44 16.63
CA ASP A 308 -25.13 2.34 15.75
C ASP A 308 -25.12 1.07 14.91
N PRO A 309 -26.30 0.55 14.54
CA PRO A 309 -26.36 -0.61 13.65
C PRO A 309 -25.64 -0.37 12.33
N SER A 310 -24.84 -1.32 11.90
CA SER A 310 -24.09 -1.28 10.62
C SER A 310 -23.09 -0.13 10.48
N SER A 311 -22.57 0.41 11.58
CA SER A 311 -21.62 1.51 11.63
C SER A 311 -20.22 1.05 12.10
N PRO A 312 -19.48 0.24 11.31
CA PRO A 312 -18.21 -0.34 11.72
C PRO A 312 -17.12 0.72 11.99
N TYR A 313 -17.21 1.89 11.36
CA TYR A 313 -16.27 2.99 11.57
C TYR A 313 -16.23 3.51 13.01
N GLN A 314 -17.30 3.30 13.77
CA GLN A 314 -17.38 3.70 15.19
C GLN A 314 -16.48 2.83 16.10
N LYS A 315 -16.12 1.61 15.66
CA LYS A 315 -15.19 0.70 16.34
C LYS A 315 -13.94 0.39 15.52
N GLY A 316 -13.36 1.39 14.89
CA GLY A 316 -12.24 1.20 13.95
C GLY A 316 -11.03 0.46 14.54
N CYS A 317 -10.74 0.60 15.83
CA CYS A 317 -9.64 -0.12 16.47
C CYS A 317 -9.90 -1.63 16.55
N CYS A 318 -11.10 -2.02 16.96
CA CYS A 318 -11.53 -3.41 17.04
C CYS A 318 -11.53 -4.06 15.65
N GLU A 319 -12.08 -3.40 14.64
CA GLU A 319 -12.10 -3.87 13.26
C GLU A 319 -10.70 -4.18 12.71
N VAL A 320 -9.74 -3.25 12.91
CA VAL A 320 -8.35 -3.45 12.50
C VAL A 320 -7.71 -4.64 13.22
N THR A 321 -7.99 -4.80 14.51
CA THR A 321 -7.41 -5.90 15.29
C THR A 321 -8.06 -7.24 14.90
N HIS A 322 -9.34 -7.25 14.56
CA HIS A 322 -10.01 -8.44 14.03
C HIS A 322 -9.42 -8.94 12.70
N GLU A 323 -8.80 -8.05 11.88
CA GLU A 323 -8.07 -8.52 10.70
C GLU A 323 -6.93 -9.47 11.08
N PHE A 324 -6.23 -9.24 12.19
CA PHE A 324 -5.18 -10.17 12.66
C PHE A 324 -5.78 -11.50 13.13
N VAL A 325 -6.88 -11.45 13.88
CA VAL A 325 -7.60 -12.67 14.27
C VAL A 325 -8.01 -13.47 13.03
N ARG A 326 -8.54 -12.79 11.99
CA ARG A 326 -8.99 -13.43 10.74
C ARG A 326 -7.87 -13.98 9.86
N ARG A 327 -6.64 -13.58 10.07
CA ARG A 327 -5.46 -14.21 9.41
C ARG A 327 -5.18 -15.59 10.00
N VAL A 328 -5.36 -15.76 11.31
CA VAL A 328 -5.16 -17.03 12.01
C VAL A 328 -6.42 -17.89 11.96
N LEU A 329 -7.59 -17.30 12.18
CA LEU A 329 -8.90 -17.94 12.16
C LEU A 329 -9.79 -17.35 11.05
N PRO A 330 -9.65 -17.80 9.79
CA PRO A 330 -10.47 -17.32 8.67
C PRO A 330 -11.97 -17.49 8.91
N LYS A 331 -12.79 -16.69 8.21
CA LYS A 331 -14.26 -16.83 8.28
C LYS A 331 -14.69 -18.24 7.91
N GLY A 332 -15.57 -18.82 8.72
CA GLY A 332 -16.06 -20.20 8.53
C GLY A 332 -15.20 -21.28 9.19
N THR A 333 -14.08 -20.92 9.83
CA THR A 333 -13.34 -21.86 10.69
C THR A 333 -14.22 -22.26 11.87
N SER A 334 -14.28 -23.56 12.18
CA SER A 334 -14.98 -24.05 13.37
C SER A 334 -14.20 -23.70 14.64
N PHE A 335 -14.90 -23.16 15.64
CA PHE A 335 -14.33 -22.88 16.96
C PHE A 335 -14.61 -24.01 17.98
N GLN A 336 -15.32 -25.03 17.56
CA GLN A 336 -15.75 -26.12 18.49
C GLN A 336 -14.55 -26.83 19.13
N GLY A 337 -13.46 -27.03 18.39
CA GLY A 337 -12.25 -27.69 18.90
C GLY A 337 -11.16 -26.70 19.34
N LEU A 338 -11.50 -25.44 19.65
CA LEU A 338 -10.56 -24.48 20.20
C LEU A 338 -10.59 -24.51 21.72
N GLU A 339 -9.43 -24.30 22.33
CA GLU A 339 -9.19 -24.15 23.76
C GLU A 339 -8.78 -22.72 24.08
N GLN A 340 -9.04 -22.25 25.30
CA GLN A 340 -8.66 -20.89 25.72
C GLN A 340 -7.16 -20.66 25.61
N ASP A 341 -6.34 -21.64 25.98
CA ASP A 341 -4.88 -21.56 25.90
C ASP A 341 -4.39 -21.26 24.48
N PHE A 342 -5.05 -21.82 23.44
CA PHE A 342 -4.73 -21.47 22.05
C PHE A 342 -5.14 -20.03 21.73
N ILE A 343 -6.25 -19.55 22.26
CA ILE A 343 -6.69 -18.16 22.06
C ILE A 343 -5.69 -17.21 22.69
N ASP A 344 -5.25 -17.47 23.91
CA ASP A 344 -4.24 -16.66 24.62
C ASP A 344 -2.91 -16.66 23.88
N PHE A 345 -2.47 -17.81 23.37
CA PHE A 345 -1.30 -17.94 22.52
C PHE A 345 -1.42 -17.13 21.23
N MET A 346 -2.57 -17.19 20.57
CA MET A 346 -2.83 -16.39 19.36
C MET A 346 -2.76 -14.89 19.67
N PHE A 347 -3.35 -14.43 20.78
CA PHE A 347 -3.28 -13.02 21.18
C PHE A 347 -1.88 -12.61 21.64
N SER A 348 -1.06 -13.52 22.14
CA SER A 348 0.36 -13.28 22.40
C SER A 348 1.09 -12.89 21.11
N HIS A 349 0.87 -13.61 20.01
CA HIS A 349 1.43 -13.27 18.70
C HIS A 349 0.88 -11.96 18.13
N ILE A 350 -0.44 -11.72 18.23
CA ILE A 350 -1.09 -10.50 17.73
C ILE A 350 -0.56 -9.27 18.47
N ASN A 351 -0.48 -9.33 19.79
CA ASN A 351 -0.05 -8.21 20.62
C ASN A 351 1.46 -7.97 20.58
N SER A 352 2.25 -8.93 20.12
CA SER A 352 3.70 -8.78 19.93
C SER A 352 4.07 -8.17 18.57
N THR A 353 3.07 -7.79 17.74
CA THR A 353 3.30 -7.20 16.42
C THR A 353 3.51 -5.70 16.51
N TYR A 354 4.64 -5.18 16.03
CA TYR A 354 4.94 -3.74 16.01
C TYR A 354 3.95 -2.94 15.15
N ARG A 355 3.58 -1.76 15.63
CA ARG A 355 2.56 -0.90 15.00
C ARG A 355 3.00 0.55 14.90
N LYS A 356 2.91 1.13 13.70
CA LYS A 356 3.18 2.56 13.47
C LYS A 356 2.38 3.48 14.39
N LYS A 357 1.10 3.14 14.63
CA LYS A 357 0.21 3.92 15.51
C LYS A 357 0.73 4.02 16.94
N LEU A 358 1.55 3.06 17.37
CA LEU A 358 2.15 3.01 18.70
C LEU A 358 3.63 3.44 18.70
N ASN A 359 4.02 4.30 17.74
CA ASN A 359 5.42 4.73 17.58
C ASN A 359 6.38 3.54 17.49
N ASP A 360 6.03 2.58 16.67
CA ASP A 360 6.80 1.36 16.42
C ASP A 360 6.95 0.42 17.63
N HIS A 361 6.13 0.60 18.66
CA HIS A 361 6.01 -0.36 19.76
C HIS A 361 4.95 -1.43 19.45
N SER A 362 5.06 -2.58 20.13
CA SER A 362 4.00 -3.58 20.11
C SER A 362 2.89 -3.23 21.11
N PRO A 363 1.65 -3.67 20.91
CA PRO A 363 0.58 -3.54 21.90
C PRO A 363 0.95 -4.11 23.27
N PHE A 364 1.70 -5.24 23.30
CA PHE A 364 2.20 -5.82 24.53
C PHE A 364 3.15 -4.87 25.27
N ASP A 365 4.14 -4.31 24.57
CA ASP A 365 5.12 -3.39 25.16
C ASP A 365 4.42 -2.10 25.64
N ALA A 366 3.50 -1.54 24.81
CA ALA A 366 2.77 -0.32 25.17
C ALA A 366 1.87 -0.51 26.39
N PHE A 367 1.18 -1.63 26.50
CA PHE A 367 0.30 -1.93 27.63
C PHE A 367 1.12 -2.27 28.89
N SER A 368 2.20 -3.05 28.74
CA SER A 368 3.09 -3.43 29.85
C SER A 368 3.84 -2.23 30.45
N SER A 369 4.13 -1.20 29.66
CA SER A 369 4.79 0.01 30.16
C SER A 369 3.98 0.75 31.22
N VAL A 370 2.64 0.62 31.17
CA VAL A 370 1.71 1.27 32.11
C VAL A 370 1.36 0.36 33.29
N LEU A 371 1.16 -0.93 33.04
CA LEU A 371 0.62 -1.86 34.03
C LEU A 371 1.65 -2.83 34.61
N GLY A 372 2.77 -3.02 33.90
CA GLY A 372 3.73 -4.09 34.21
C GLY A 372 3.45 -5.37 33.44
N SER A 373 4.48 -6.04 32.94
CA SER A 373 4.35 -7.26 32.12
C SER A 373 3.72 -8.42 32.88
N GLY A 374 4.02 -8.58 34.15
CA GLY A 374 3.50 -9.68 34.98
C GLY A 374 1.97 -9.74 35.11
N ILE A 375 1.27 -8.60 34.87
CA ILE A 375 -0.20 -8.56 34.88
C ILE A 375 -0.78 -9.30 33.66
N LEU A 376 -0.19 -9.08 32.48
CA LEU A 376 -0.64 -9.70 31.24
C LEU A 376 -0.42 -11.21 31.26
N GLU A 377 0.72 -11.63 31.74
CA GLU A 377 1.07 -13.05 31.86
C GLU A 377 0.20 -13.77 32.89
N LYS A 378 0.03 -13.16 34.07
CA LYS A 378 -0.69 -13.80 35.19
C LYS A 378 -2.21 -13.86 34.98
N HIS A 379 -2.83 -12.79 34.45
CA HIS A 379 -4.30 -12.65 34.44
C HIS A 379 -4.92 -12.85 33.05
N PHE A 380 -4.12 -12.72 31.98
CA PHE A 380 -4.58 -12.92 30.61
C PHE A 380 -3.88 -14.07 29.90
N ASN A 381 -2.87 -14.68 30.53
CA ASN A 381 -2.04 -15.73 29.92
C ASN A 381 -1.44 -15.28 28.55
N ILE A 382 -1.20 -13.97 28.40
CA ILE A 382 -0.63 -13.37 27.20
C ILE A 382 0.84 -13.05 27.48
N THR A 383 1.73 -13.67 26.69
CA THR A 383 3.19 -13.52 26.83
C THR A 383 3.76 -12.73 25.65
N ARG A 384 4.95 -12.15 25.86
CA ARG A 384 5.69 -11.50 24.78
C ARG A 384 6.33 -12.54 23.88
N ILE A 385 6.00 -12.50 22.60
CA ILE A 385 6.63 -13.35 21.59
C ILE A 385 7.80 -12.60 20.95
N ASP A 386 8.92 -13.32 20.77
CA ASP A 386 10.05 -12.78 20.02
C ASP A 386 9.58 -12.29 18.62
N PRO A 387 9.97 -11.08 18.20
CA PRO A 387 9.50 -10.51 16.93
C PRO A 387 9.76 -11.37 15.70
N GLN A 388 10.87 -12.14 15.66
CA GLN A 388 11.16 -13.04 14.55
C GLN A 388 10.25 -14.28 14.55
N SER A 389 9.74 -14.64 15.73
CA SER A 389 8.87 -15.82 15.95
C SER A 389 7.38 -15.50 15.79
N VAL A 390 7.00 -14.23 15.66
CA VAL A 390 5.59 -13.86 15.43
C VAL A 390 5.03 -14.58 14.21
N HIS A 391 3.90 -15.30 14.40
CA HIS A 391 3.25 -16.09 13.36
C HIS A 391 1.76 -15.76 13.28
N LEU A 392 1.30 -15.31 12.11
CA LEU A 392 -0.08 -14.83 11.91
C LEU A 392 -0.73 -15.51 10.68
N LYS A 393 -0.65 -16.83 10.65
CA LYS A 393 -1.27 -17.70 9.63
C LYS A 393 -2.05 -18.82 10.32
N PRO A 394 -2.95 -19.54 9.63
CA PRO A 394 -3.72 -20.65 10.21
C PRO A 394 -2.86 -21.78 10.81
N SER A 395 -1.65 -21.98 10.29
CA SER A 395 -0.67 -22.94 10.81
C SER A 395 -0.17 -22.63 12.23
N LEU A 396 -0.51 -21.46 12.81
CA LEU A 396 -0.21 -21.16 14.20
C LEU A 396 -0.81 -22.21 15.16
N LYS A 397 -1.97 -22.78 14.82
CA LYS A 397 -2.59 -23.85 15.61
C LYS A 397 -1.74 -25.10 15.68
N ASP A 398 -1.08 -25.44 14.57
CA ASP A 398 -0.22 -26.63 14.50
C ASP A 398 1.07 -26.42 15.32
N ILE A 399 1.62 -25.18 15.29
CA ILE A 399 2.77 -24.77 16.10
C ILE A 399 2.43 -24.90 17.59
N TRP A 400 1.29 -24.35 18.02
CA TRP A 400 0.83 -24.44 19.40
C TRP A 400 0.65 -25.92 19.84
N ALA A 401 0.04 -26.75 18.99
CA ALA A 401 -0.17 -28.16 19.30
C ALA A 401 1.15 -28.96 19.40
N ALA A 402 2.16 -28.60 18.62
CA ALA A 402 3.48 -29.19 18.68
C ALA A 402 4.20 -28.83 19.99
N GLN A 403 4.23 -27.54 20.35
CA GLN A 403 4.85 -27.06 21.59
C GLN A 403 4.23 -27.68 22.84
N ARG A 404 2.89 -27.89 22.84
CA ARG A 404 2.18 -28.53 23.96
C ARG A 404 2.57 -30.01 24.12
N LYS A 405 2.88 -30.70 23.04
CA LYS A 405 3.34 -32.10 23.07
C LYS A 405 4.77 -32.23 23.59
N GLU A 406 5.61 -31.23 23.38
CA GLU A 406 6.98 -31.22 23.88
C GLU A 406 7.06 -30.90 25.37
N ASN A 407 6.06 -30.17 25.92
CA ASN A 407 5.99 -29.76 27.32
C ASN A 407 5.22 -30.74 28.21
N ASN A 408 4.54 -31.75 27.68
CA ASN A 408 3.86 -32.84 28.36
C ASN A 408 4.67 -34.14 28.27
#